data_affe840901a3136ceac5879f05de4a14
#
_entry.id   affe840901a3136ceac5879f05de4a14
#
_cell.length_a   1.000
_cell.length_b   1.000
_cell.length_c   1.000
_cell.angle_alpha   90.00
_cell.angle_beta   90.00
_cell.angle_gamma   90.00
#
_symmetry.space_group_name_H-M   'P 1'
#
loop_
_entity.id
_entity.type
_entity.pdbx_description
1 polymer ?
#
loop_
_entity_poly.entity_id
_entity_poly.type
_entity_poly.pdbx_seq_one_letter_code
_entity_poly.pdbx_strand_id
1 'polypeptide(L)'
;MHMTTRLLATAATFGLLFAIQPASASDYKALLKANKFPEAERAASSKLAQEPASADAMIVRTLAILGSGNETRIPEAVKQAEQCVAANPGNSRCHVSLGKALGAKAMNGGMMSAMGYAGDIRDSFKKGVELDARNVDARVSLMQFYIMAPGIMGGGTSKAEALAAQTATVIPEAGKLLQAMLDAGAGKLAKAEAAIVALRPGADEELQDHQEEQLVGVGMRYVAEKKYAEGERVLRDVQKRFPENQMASYGIARAQQEQGRHREALLGLEQTLLKTPRPHVHYRMGQSLQALGEKAKAVAAYEKALAFKTGLAKKMRSDAEDQVKALKG
;
A
#
# COMPACT_ATOMS: atom_id res chain seq x y z
N MET A 1 65.85 43.89 -29.32
CA MET A 1 65.75 42.55 -28.80
C MET A 1 64.59 42.53 -27.82
N HIS A 2 63.37 42.12 -28.25
CA HIS A 2 62.19 42.01 -27.38
C HIS A 2 61.87 40.55 -27.19
N MET A 3 62.06 40.08 -25.96
CA MET A 3 61.60 38.74 -25.54
C MET A 3 60.14 38.83 -25.07
N THR A 4 59.25 38.19 -25.80
CA THR A 4 57.83 38.02 -25.44
C THR A 4 57.69 36.70 -24.67
N THR A 5 57.39 36.79 -23.37
CA THR A 5 57.10 35.64 -22.52
C THR A 5 55.61 35.30 -22.70
N ARG A 6 55.31 34.06 -23.19
CA ARG A 6 53.97 33.50 -23.28
C ARG A 6 53.63 32.84 -21.95
N LEU A 7 52.60 33.34 -21.24
CA LEU A 7 51.98 32.63 -20.14
C LEU A 7 50.99 31.60 -20.69
N LEU A 8 51.25 30.36 -20.34
CA LEU A 8 50.27 29.25 -20.51
C LEU A 8 49.36 29.21 -19.33
N ALA A 9 48.08 29.56 -19.52
CA ALA A 9 47.03 29.37 -18.52
C ALA A 9 46.46 27.92 -18.63
N THR A 10 46.76 27.09 -17.65
CA THR A 10 46.14 25.79 -17.45
C THR A 10 44.81 25.95 -16.79
N ALA A 11 43.68 25.79 -17.51
CA ALA A 11 42.35 25.71 -16.97
C ALA A 11 42.14 24.35 -16.28
N ALA A 12 42.14 24.34 -14.97
CA ALA A 12 41.73 23.17 -14.19
C ALA A 12 40.18 23.08 -14.17
N THR A 13 39.63 22.18 -14.94
CA THR A 13 38.20 21.81 -14.87
C THR A 13 37.95 21.02 -13.59
N PHE A 14 37.43 21.69 -12.58
CA PHE A 14 36.86 21.03 -11.40
C PHE A 14 35.53 20.36 -11.79
N GLY A 15 35.57 19.07 -12.08
CA GLY A 15 34.36 18.26 -12.20
C GLY A 15 33.70 18.12 -10.83
N LEU A 16 32.59 18.78 -10.60
CA LEU A 16 31.72 18.49 -9.45
C LEU A 16 31.18 17.07 -9.59
N LEU A 17 31.82 16.14 -8.93
CA LEU A 17 31.26 14.83 -8.62
C LEU A 17 30.13 15.08 -7.61
N PHE A 18 28.87 15.13 -8.08
CA PHE A 18 27.73 15.01 -7.21
C PHE A 18 27.78 13.60 -6.61
N ALA A 19 28.29 13.49 -5.39
CA ALA A 19 28.16 12.29 -4.59
C ALA A 19 26.67 12.07 -4.35
N ILE A 20 26.07 11.08 -5.04
CA ILE A 20 24.72 10.61 -4.75
C ILE A 20 24.77 10.04 -3.34
N GLN A 21 24.28 10.82 -2.36
CA GLN A 21 24.15 10.33 -0.98
C GLN A 21 23.19 9.13 -1.00
N PRO A 22 23.54 8.03 -0.32
CA PRO A 22 22.64 6.90 -0.19
C PRO A 22 21.38 7.35 0.55
N ALA A 23 20.20 6.98 0.03
CA ALA A 23 18.92 7.30 0.63
C ALA A 23 18.86 6.79 2.09
N SER A 24 18.37 7.64 2.99
CA SER A 24 18.18 7.31 4.41
C SER A 24 16.88 6.51 4.61
N ALA A 25 16.70 5.94 5.80
CA ALA A 25 15.46 5.24 6.15
C ALA A 25 14.22 6.14 6.06
N SER A 26 14.35 7.44 6.40
CA SER A 26 13.29 8.44 6.24
C SER A 26 12.93 8.69 4.78
N ASP A 27 13.93 8.70 3.88
CA ASP A 27 13.70 8.87 2.44
C ASP A 27 12.94 7.68 1.86
N TYR A 28 13.25 6.46 2.28
CA TYR A 28 12.56 5.26 1.87
C TYR A 28 11.08 5.28 2.27
N LYS A 29 10.80 5.64 3.54
CA LYS A 29 9.43 5.75 4.05
C LYS A 29 8.64 6.79 3.24
N ALA A 30 9.21 7.96 2.99
CA ALA A 30 8.60 9.03 2.22
C ALA A 30 8.27 8.58 0.78
N LEU A 31 9.19 7.87 0.11
CA LEU A 31 8.95 7.35 -1.25
C LEU A 31 7.83 6.31 -1.28
N LEU A 32 7.81 5.36 -0.34
CA LEU A 32 6.76 4.35 -0.27
C LEU A 32 5.40 4.98 0.03
N LYS A 33 5.32 5.92 0.97
CA LYS A 33 4.09 6.64 1.33
C LYS A 33 3.54 7.48 0.18
N ALA A 34 4.43 8.09 -0.61
CA ALA A 34 4.07 8.83 -1.83
C ALA A 34 3.74 7.92 -3.02
N ASN A 35 3.74 6.58 -2.86
CA ASN A 35 3.60 5.59 -3.93
C ASN A 35 4.61 5.72 -5.07
N LYS A 36 5.79 6.31 -4.81
CA LYS A 36 6.91 6.42 -5.74
C LYS A 36 7.72 5.13 -5.75
N PHE A 37 7.04 4.01 -6.07
CA PHE A 37 7.64 2.67 -6.00
C PHE A 37 8.86 2.47 -6.91
N PRO A 38 8.88 2.97 -8.17
CA PRO A 38 10.06 2.86 -9.01
C PRO A 38 11.29 3.59 -8.44
N GLU A 39 11.07 4.76 -7.81
CA GLU A 39 12.12 5.53 -7.15
C GLU A 39 12.61 4.83 -5.88
N ALA A 40 11.69 4.32 -5.06
CA ALA A 40 12.02 3.55 -3.87
C ALA A 40 12.85 2.30 -4.21
N GLU A 41 12.46 1.57 -5.26
CA GLU A 41 13.18 0.40 -5.73
C GLU A 41 14.58 0.74 -6.24
N ARG A 42 14.73 1.81 -7.02
CA ARG A 42 16.04 2.26 -7.51
C ARG A 42 16.96 2.66 -6.37
N ALA A 43 16.45 3.46 -5.41
CA ALA A 43 17.21 3.87 -4.24
C ALA A 43 17.66 2.67 -3.40
N ALA A 44 16.76 1.73 -3.15
CA ALA A 44 17.07 0.49 -2.43
C ALA A 44 18.09 -0.38 -3.18
N SER A 45 17.96 -0.52 -4.50
CA SER A 45 18.91 -1.29 -5.33
C SER A 45 20.30 -0.66 -5.34
N SER A 46 20.39 0.67 -5.40
CA SER A 46 21.67 1.40 -5.28
C SER A 46 22.35 1.16 -3.94
N LYS A 47 21.56 1.17 -2.84
CA LYS A 47 22.08 0.85 -1.50
C LYS A 47 22.57 -0.60 -1.41
N LEU A 48 21.81 -1.55 -1.96
CA LEU A 48 22.19 -2.98 -1.96
C LEU A 48 23.44 -3.27 -2.77
N ALA A 49 23.74 -2.47 -3.79
CA ALA A 49 25.00 -2.59 -4.54
C ALA A 49 26.23 -2.22 -3.68
N GLN A 50 26.04 -1.34 -2.68
CA GLN A 50 27.08 -0.90 -1.75
C GLN A 50 27.10 -1.76 -0.48
N GLU A 51 25.93 -2.10 0.03
CA GLU A 51 25.70 -2.84 1.27
C GLU A 51 24.73 -4.02 1.00
N PRO A 52 25.22 -5.15 0.49
CA PRO A 52 24.37 -6.27 0.08
C PRO A 52 23.50 -6.88 1.19
N ALA A 53 23.90 -6.69 2.46
CA ALA A 53 23.16 -7.18 3.63
C ALA A 53 22.24 -6.13 4.28
N SER A 54 22.06 -4.94 3.68
CA SER A 54 21.22 -3.88 4.24
C SER A 54 19.76 -4.32 4.36
N ALA A 55 19.30 -4.56 5.60
CA ALA A 55 17.93 -4.99 5.89
C ALA A 55 16.91 -3.97 5.37
N ASP A 56 17.11 -2.67 5.66
CA ASP A 56 16.19 -1.62 5.24
C ASP A 56 16.05 -1.55 3.71
N ALA A 57 17.15 -1.64 2.97
CA ALA A 57 17.09 -1.62 1.52
C ALA A 57 16.40 -2.86 0.95
N MET A 58 16.62 -4.06 1.53
CA MET A 58 15.92 -5.28 1.13
C MET A 58 14.42 -5.20 1.38
N ILE A 59 14.01 -4.69 2.55
CA ILE A 59 12.61 -4.49 2.92
C ILE A 59 11.96 -3.50 1.95
N VAL A 60 12.59 -2.34 1.73
CA VAL A 60 12.05 -1.30 0.84
C VAL A 60 11.90 -1.81 -0.58
N ARG A 61 12.89 -2.54 -1.10
CA ARG A 61 12.81 -3.14 -2.43
C ARG A 61 11.66 -4.14 -2.53
N THR A 62 11.48 -5.00 -1.52
CA THR A 62 10.35 -5.92 -1.43
C THR A 62 9.01 -5.16 -1.47
N LEU A 63 8.84 -4.15 -0.61
CA LEU A 63 7.61 -3.37 -0.52
C LEU A 63 7.33 -2.54 -1.78
N ALA A 64 8.38 -2.01 -2.42
CA ALA A 64 8.25 -1.26 -3.68
C ALA A 64 7.78 -2.16 -4.83
N ILE A 65 8.33 -3.38 -4.94
CA ILE A 65 7.88 -4.37 -5.93
C ILE A 65 6.41 -4.72 -5.70
N LEU A 66 6.01 -5.01 -4.47
CA LEU A 66 4.61 -5.33 -4.14
C LEU A 66 3.68 -4.13 -4.41
N GLY A 67 4.08 -2.92 -3.97
CA GLY A 67 3.32 -1.69 -4.12
C GLY A 67 3.12 -1.27 -5.59
N SER A 68 4.03 -1.67 -6.49
CA SER A 68 3.90 -1.40 -7.93
C SER A 68 2.65 -2.04 -8.56
N GLY A 69 2.06 -3.04 -7.90
CA GLY A 69 0.91 -3.79 -8.41
C GLY A 69 1.23 -4.71 -9.60
N ASN A 70 2.50 -4.92 -9.90
CA ASN A 70 2.92 -5.85 -10.94
C ASN A 70 2.96 -7.29 -10.41
N GLU A 71 1.86 -8.01 -10.59
CA GLU A 71 1.69 -9.37 -10.09
C GLU A 71 2.75 -10.35 -10.61
N THR A 72 3.31 -10.11 -11.80
CA THR A 72 4.36 -10.97 -12.38
C THR A 72 5.68 -10.89 -11.63
N ARG A 73 5.89 -9.84 -10.82
CA ARG A 73 7.09 -9.63 -10.01
C ARG A 73 6.96 -10.12 -8.56
N ILE A 74 5.80 -10.64 -8.16
CA ILE A 74 5.61 -11.17 -6.80
C ILE A 74 6.68 -12.24 -6.44
N PRO A 75 7.06 -13.19 -7.33
CA PRO A 75 8.15 -14.13 -7.02
C PRO A 75 9.49 -13.45 -6.72
N GLU A 76 9.80 -12.32 -7.38
CA GLU A 76 10.99 -11.52 -7.10
C GLU A 76 10.92 -10.88 -5.71
N ALA A 77 9.75 -10.35 -5.31
CA ALA A 77 9.53 -9.80 -3.97
C ALA A 77 9.70 -10.87 -2.88
N VAL A 78 9.18 -12.09 -3.09
CA VAL A 78 9.37 -13.21 -2.18
C VAL A 78 10.85 -13.55 -2.03
N LYS A 79 11.57 -13.73 -3.13
CA LYS A 79 13.02 -14.02 -3.12
C LYS A 79 13.81 -12.94 -2.36
N GLN A 80 13.48 -11.65 -2.59
CA GLN A 80 14.15 -10.54 -1.90
C GLN A 80 13.88 -10.56 -0.38
N ALA A 81 12.65 -10.89 0.04
CA ALA A 81 12.31 -11.00 1.45
C ALA A 81 12.96 -12.22 2.12
N GLU A 82 13.04 -13.35 1.42
CA GLU A 82 13.80 -14.53 1.88
C GLU A 82 15.28 -14.20 2.09
N GLN A 83 15.89 -13.47 1.17
CA GLN A 83 17.26 -12.97 1.31
C GLN A 83 17.42 -12.04 2.50
N CYS A 84 16.42 -11.17 2.78
CA CYS A 84 16.42 -10.32 3.97
C CYS A 84 16.49 -11.14 5.25
N VAL A 85 15.64 -12.16 5.39
CA VAL A 85 15.61 -13.05 6.55
C VAL A 85 16.92 -13.84 6.67
N ALA A 86 17.46 -14.34 5.56
CA ALA A 86 18.71 -15.11 5.56
C ALA A 86 19.92 -14.26 5.99
N ALA A 87 20.00 -13.02 5.52
CA ALA A 87 21.09 -12.10 5.88
C ALA A 87 20.90 -11.46 7.27
N ASN A 88 19.66 -11.32 7.73
CA ASN A 88 19.31 -10.62 8.98
C ASN A 88 18.27 -11.40 9.79
N PRO A 89 18.59 -12.61 10.29
CA PRO A 89 17.60 -13.52 10.90
C PRO A 89 16.97 -12.96 12.19
N GLY A 90 17.64 -12.04 12.89
CA GLY A 90 17.16 -11.36 14.08
C GLY A 90 16.34 -10.09 13.80
N ASN A 91 16.15 -9.71 12.55
CA ASN A 91 15.44 -8.47 12.18
C ASN A 91 13.93 -8.74 12.01
N SER A 92 13.14 -8.25 12.95
CA SER A 92 11.67 -8.39 12.97
C SER A 92 11.04 -7.94 11.63
N ARG A 93 11.47 -6.81 11.07
CA ARG A 93 10.90 -6.24 9.84
C ARG A 93 11.18 -7.08 8.59
N CYS A 94 12.32 -7.84 8.54
CA CYS A 94 12.58 -8.79 7.46
C CYS A 94 11.53 -9.92 7.46
N HIS A 95 11.18 -10.45 8.63
CA HIS A 95 10.15 -11.48 8.76
C HIS A 95 8.77 -10.93 8.38
N VAL A 96 8.45 -9.71 8.77
CA VAL A 96 7.18 -9.06 8.36
C VAL A 96 7.13 -8.88 6.83
N SER A 97 8.21 -8.43 6.21
CA SER A 97 8.27 -8.26 4.75
C SER A 97 8.11 -9.60 4.02
N LEU A 98 8.66 -10.69 4.57
CA LEU A 98 8.46 -12.05 4.04
C LEU A 98 6.99 -12.48 4.13
N GLY A 99 6.35 -12.30 5.28
CA GLY A 99 4.93 -12.59 5.46
C GLY A 99 4.04 -11.82 4.48
N LYS A 100 4.34 -10.53 4.23
CA LYS A 100 3.64 -9.70 3.24
C LYS A 100 3.84 -10.20 1.81
N ALA A 101 5.07 -10.56 1.44
CA ALA A 101 5.38 -11.09 0.10
C ALA A 101 4.72 -12.46 -0.16
N LEU A 102 4.75 -13.36 0.83
CA LEU A 102 4.06 -14.64 0.77
C LEU A 102 2.53 -14.45 0.71
N GLY A 103 1.99 -13.49 1.47
CA GLY A 103 0.57 -13.11 1.41
C GLY A 103 0.15 -12.66 0.01
N ALA A 104 0.94 -11.81 -0.62
CA ALA A 104 0.71 -11.38 -2.02
C ALA A 104 0.74 -12.58 -2.98
N LYS A 105 1.71 -13.49 -2.82
CA LYS A 105 1.82 -14.72 -3.63
C LYS A 105 0.63 -15.64 -3.43
N ALA A 106 0.18 -15.81 -2.20
CA ALA A 106 -1.00 -16.60 -1.84
C ALA A 106 -2.28 -16.05 -2.51
N MET A 107 -2.50 -14.74 -2.39
CA MET A 107 -3.68 -14.08 -2.99
C MET A 107 -3.68 -14.14 -4.52
N ASN A 108 -2.53 -13.96 -5.15
CA ASN A 108 -2.42 -14.03 -6.61
C ASN A 108 -2.62 -15.45 -7.15
N GLY A 109 -2.21 -16.47 -6.40
CA GLY A 109 -2.33 -17.87 -6.78
C GLY A 109 -3.71 -18.52 -6.48
N GLY A 110 -4.62 -17.78 -5.85
CA GLY A 110 -5.96 -18.26 -5.50
C GLY A 110 -6.00 -19.19 -4.27
N MET A 111 -7.14 -19.86 -4.06
CA MET A 111 -7.44 -20.62 -2.83
C MET A 111 -6.41 -21.70 -2.50
N MET A 112 -5.97 -22.49 -3.47
CA MET A 112 -4.99 -23.56 -3.23
C MET A 112 -3.63 -23.00 -2.82
N SER A 113 -3.21 -21.90 -3.44
CA SER A 113 -2.00 -21.18 -3.07
C SER A 113 -2.13 -20.59 -1.66
N ALA A 114 -3.28 -19.97 -1.35
CA ALA A 114 -3.54 -19.44 -0.01
C ALA A 114 -3.44 -20.50 1.07
N MET A 115 -3.99 -21.68 0.83
CA MET A 115 -3.88 -22.82 1.76
C MET A 115 -2.42 -23.27 1.94
N GLY A 116 -1.65 -23.33 0.83
CA GLY A 116 -0.26 -23.78 0.86
C GLY A 116 0.67 -22.84 1.64
N TYR A 117 0.45 -21.53 1.57
CA TYR A 117 1.30 -20.53 2.22
C TYR A 117 0.80 -20.03 3.59
N ALA A 118 -0.41 -20.43 4.03
CA ALA A 118 -1.00 -19.89 5.25
C ALA A 118 -0.13 -20.08 6.50
N GLY A 119 0.50 -21.25 6.63
CA GLY A 119 1.43 -21.53 7.72
C GLY A 119 2.62 -20.60 7.72
N ASP A 120 3.31 -20.47 6.59
CA ASP A 120 4.51 -19.66 6.43
C ASP A 120 4.23 -18.16 6.64
N ILE A 121 3.07 -17.67 6.16
CA ILE A 121 2.62 -16.29 6.36
C ILE A 121 2.44 -16.02 7.86
N ARG A 122 1.67 -16.88 8.52
CA ARG A 122 1.43 -16.76 9.98
C ARG A 122 2.73 -16.75 10.76
N ASP A 123 3.60 -17.73 10.48
CA ASP A 123 4.83 -17.94 11.24
C ASP A 123 5.84 -16.82 11.01
N SER A 124 5.88 -16.26 9.80
CA SER A 124 6.65 -15.05 9.51
C SER A 124 6.19 -13.86 10.35
N PHE A 125 4.88 -13.58 10.42
CA PHE A 125 4.36 -12.49 11.26
C PHE A 125 4.54 -12.75 12.75
N LYS A 126 4.32 -13.98 13.22
CA LYS A 126 4.60 -14.38 14.60
C LYS A 126 6.07 -14.15 14.96
N LYS A 127 6.98 -14.57 14.08
CA LYS A 127 8.42 -14.37 14.29
C LYS A 127 8.76 -12.87 14.37
N GLY A 128 8.13 -12.04 13.55
CA GLY A 128 8.25 -10.59 13.66
C GLY A 128 7.86 -10.06 15.04
N VAL A 129 6.72 -10.50 15.60
CA VAL A 129 6.27 -10.14 16.96
C VAL A 129 7.19 -10.68 18.05
N GLU A 130 7.72 -11.89 17.88
CA GLU A 130 8.66 -12.51 18.84
C GLU A 130 10.00 -11.77 18.91
N LEU A 131 10.53 -11.35 17.77
CA LEU A 131 11.81 -10.65 17.67
C LEU A 131 11.74 -9.20 18.16
N ASP A 132 10.60 -8.55 17.96
CA ASP A 132 10.34 -7.21 18.46
C ASP A 132 8.89 -7.08 18.92
N ALA A 133 8.69 -7.17 20.22
CA ALA A 133 7.38 -7.05 20.84
C ALA A 133 6.74 -5.67 20.66
N ARG A 134 7.51 -4.65 20.26
CA ARG A 134 7.02 -3.29 20.01
C ARG A 134 6.78 -3.00 18.52
N ASN A 135 7.07 -3.93 17.62
CA ASN A 135 6.80 -3.79 16.20
C ASN A 135 5.28 -3.80 15.95
N VAL A 136 4.71 -2.63 15.72
CA VAL A 136 3.27 -2.43 15.48
C VAL A 136 2.85 -3.10 14.17
N ASP A 137 3.67 -2.97 13.10
CA ASP A 137 3.37 -3.56 11.79
C ASP A 137 3.32 -5.10 11.83
N ALA A 138 4.20 -5.74 12.62
CA ALA A 138 4.15 -7.19 12.85
C ALA A 138 2.83 -7.62 13.51
N ARG A 139 2.39 -6.87 14.53
CA ARG A 139 1.15 -7.14 15.27
C ARG A 139 -0.09 -6.90 14.40
N VAL A 140 -0.12 -5.80 13.65
CA VAL A 140 -1.21 -5.48 12.71
C VAL A 140 -1.29 -6.54 11.61
N SER A 141 -0.16 -6.92 11.02
CA SER A 141 -0.09 -7.96 9.98
C SER A 141 -0.57 -9.32 10.49
N LEU A 142 -0.17 -9.71 11.70
CA LEU A 142 -0.63 -10.94 12.34
C LEU A 142 -2.13 -10.89 12.68
N MET A 143 -2.61 -9.75 13.17
CA MET A 143 -4.04 -9.51 13.41
C MET A 143 -4.85 -9.68 12.13
N GLN A 144 -4.39 -9.06 11.05
CA GLN A 144 -5.06 -9.16 9.75
C GLN A 144 -5.11 -10.60 9.25
N PHE A 145 -4.02 -11.36 9.41
CA PHE A 145 -4.02 -12.79 9.12
C PHE A 145 -5.07 -13.54 9.96
N TYR A 146 -5.13 -13.33 11.27
CA TYR A 146 -6.08 -14.03 12.14
C TYR A 146 -7.54 -13.72 11.83
N ILE A 147 -7.84 -12.48 11.39
CA ILE A 147 -9.19 -12.07 10.99
C ILE A 147 -9.58 -12.68 9.62
N MET A 148 -8.64 -12.74 8.68
CA MET A 148 -8.95 -13.14 7.30
C MET A 148 -8.86 -14.66 7.06
N ALA A 149 -7.91 -15.33 7.71
CA ALA A 149 -7.69 -16.75 7.48
C ALA A 149 -8.70 -17.60 8.25
N PRO A 150 -9.32 -18.62 7.61
CA PRO A 150 -10.14 -19.60 8.30
C PRO A 150 -9.36 -20.32 9.42
N GLY A 151 -10.08 -20.82 10.42
CA GLY A 151 -9.47 -21.56 11.55
C GLY A 151 -8.59 -22.73 11.12
N ILE A 152 -8.99 -23.48 10.09
CA ILE A 152 -8.22 -24.58 9.49
C ILE A 152 -6.88 -24.12 8.90
N MET A 153 -6.78 -22.86 8.49
CA MET A 153 -5.56 -22.23 7.97
C MET A 153 -4.75 -21.52 9.08
N GLY A 154 -5.17 -21.67 10.34
CA GLY A 154 -4.47 -21.10 11.49
C GLY A 154 -4.94 -19.71 11.91
N GLY A 155 -5.99 -19.15 11.30
CA GLY A 155 -6.66 -17.94 11.73
C GLY A 155 -7.66 -18.16 12.86
N GLY A 156 -8.58 -17.22 13.06
CA GLY A 156 -9.71 -17.32 13.97
C GLY A 156 -9.76 -16.22 15.05
N THR A 157 -10.99 -15.92 15.45
CA THR A 157 -11.32 -14.80 16.35
C THR A 157 -10.62 -14.91 17.69
N SER A 158 -10.58 -16.12 18.31
CA SER A 158 -9.93 -16.28 19.63
C SER A 158 -8.44 -15.94 19.61
N LYS A 159 -7.74 -16.26 18.51
CA LYS A 159 -6.31 -15.90 18.36
C LYS A 159 -6.14 -14.39 18.16
N ALA A 160 -7.04 -13.78 17.42
CA ALA A 160 -7.06 -12.34 17.20
C ALA A 160 -7.35 -11.58 18.52
N GLU A 161 -8.32 -12.05 19.34
CA GLU A 161 -8.62 -11.51 20.67
C GLU A 161 -7.41 -11.61 21.61
N ALA A 162 -6.78 -12.79 21.66
CA ALA A 162 -5.57 -13.00 22.47
C ALA A 162 -4.43 -12.07 22.06
N LEU A 163 -4.22 -11.86 20.73
CA LEU A 163 -3.21 -10.94 20.23
C LEU A 163 -3.53 -9.49 20.62
N ALA A 164 -4.78 -9.05 20.52
CA ALA A 164 -5.18 -7.70 20.91
C ALA A 164 -4.94 -7.47 22.41
N ALA A 165 -5.34 -8.42 23.27
CA ALA A 165 -5.13 -8.36 24.71
C ALA A 165 -3.64 -8.32 25.06
N GLN A 166 -2.82 -9.21 24.47
CA GLN A 166 -1.37 -9.19 24.64
C GLN A 166 -0.74 -7.88 24.19
N THR A 167 -1.21 -7.34 23.05
CA THR A 167 -0.69 -6.07 22.53
C THR A 167 -1.00 -4.92 23.48
N ALA A 168 -2.18 -4.90 24.09
CA ALA A 168 -2.58 -3.86 25.04
C ALA A 168 -1.67 -3.77 26.27
N THR A 169 -1.03 -4.87 26.68
CA THR A 169 -0.07 -4.86 27.80
C THR A 169 1.29 -4.27 27.44
N VAL A 170 1.67 -4.28 26.14
CA VAL A 170 2.98 -3.82 25.66
C VAL A 170 2.88 -2.42 25.04
N ILE A 171 1.86 -2.19 24.22
CA ILE A 171 1.58 -0.94 23.51
C ILE A 171 0.07 -0.68 23.61
N PRO A 172 -0.41 0.01 24.65
CA PRO A 172 -1.85 0.17 24.91
C PRO A 172 -2.64 0.74 23.73
N GLU A 173 -2.09 1.73 23.03
CA GLU A 173 -2.77 2.33 21.86
C GLU A 173 -2.84 1.36 20.66
N ALA A 174 -1.79 0.58 20.42
CA ALA A 174 -1.84 -0.47 19.40
C ALA A 174 -2.85 -1.58 19.78
N GLY A 175 -2.95 -1.94 21.06
CA GLY A 175 -3.98 -2.86 21.53
C GLY A 175 -5.41 -2.39 21.24
N LYS A 176 -5.70 -1.09 21.42
CA LYS A 176 -6.98 -0.47 21.04
C LYS A 176 -7.21 -0.55 19.52
N LEU A 177 -6.15 -0.30 18.72
CA LEU A 177 -6.23 -0.43 17.26
C LEU A 177 -6.58 -1.86 16.85
N LEU A 178 -5.89 -2.86 17.40
CA LEU A 178 -6.17 -4.27 17.10
C LEU A 178 -7.58 -4.68 17.51
N GLN A 179 -8.08 -4.18 18.65
CA GLN A 179 -9.47 -4.42 19.05
C GLN A 179 -10.46 -3.78 18.08
N ALA A 180 -10.15 -2.57 17.58
CA ALA A 180 -10.98 -1.92 16.57
C ALA A 180 -10.97 -2.68 15.22
N MET A 181 -9.85 -3.28 14.83
CA MET A 181 -9.77 -4.15 13.65
C MET A 181 -10.67 -5.40 13.81
N LEU A 182 -10.70 -5.99 15.00
CA LEU A 182 -11.63 -7.08 15.33
C LEU A 182 -13.09 -6.64 15.22
N ASP A 183 -13.45 -5.50 15.81
CA ASP A 183 -14.81 -4.96 15.74
C ASP A 183 -15.20 -4.66 14.27
N ALA A 184 -14.29 -4.10 13.46
CA ALA A 184 -14.50 -3.92 12.04
C ALA A 184 -14.69 -5.28 11.33
N GLY A 185 -13.86 -6.27 11.62
CA GLY A 185 -13.97 -7.63 11.09
C GLY A 185 -15.34 -8.27 11.39
N ALA A 186 -15.88 -8.02 12.58
CA ALA A 186 -17.19 -8.47 13.01
C ALA A 186 -18.38 -7.62 12.49
N GLY A 187 -18.14 -6.64 11.59
CA GLY A 187 -19.18 -5.77 11.04
C GLY A 187 -19.61 -4.62 11.97
N LYS A 188 -18.98 -4.44 13.12
CA LYS A 188 -19.28 -3.37 14.09
C LYS A 188 -18.58 -2.07 13.71
N LEU A 189 -18.84 -1.57 12.47
CA LEU A 189 -18.06 -0.47 11.86
C LEU A 189 -18.09 0.81 12.68
N ALA A 190 -19.25 1.22 13.24
CA ALA A 190 -19.36 2.43 14.02
C ALA A 190 -18.52 2.37 15.32
N LYS A 191 -18.47 1.19 15.96
CA LYS A 191 -17.63 0.97 17.14
C LYS A 191 -16.14 1.02 16.79
N ALA A 192 -15.77 0.37 15.69
CA ALA A 192 -14.40 0.37 15.19
C ALA A 192 -13.95 1.80 14.83
N GLU A 193 -14.76 2.53 14.09
CA GLU A 193 -14.49 3.93 13.74
C GLU A 193 -14.24 4.78 14.99
N ALA A 194 -15.17 4.76 15.94
CA ALA A 194 -15.05 5.55 17.16
C ALA A 194 -13.76 5.23 17.94
N ALA A 195 -13.40 3.95 18.02
CA ALA A 195 -12.18 3.51 18.68
C ALA A 195 -10.91 4.00 17.93
N ILE A 196 -10.87 3.90 16.60
CA ILE A 196 -9.72 4.34 15.79
C ILE A 196 -9.57 5.87 15.84
N VAL A 197 -10.66 6.62 15.76
CA VAL A 197 -10.66 8.10 15.89
C VAL A 197 -10.14 8.55 17.25
N ALA A 198 -10.45 7.79 18.29
CA ALA A 198 -10.04 8.09 19.67
C ALA A 198 -8.56 7.76 19.98
N LEU A 199 -7.86 7.04 19.10
CA LEU A 199 -6.45 6.71 19.30
C LEU A 199 -5.57 7.97 19.46
N ARG A 200 -4.54 7.84 20.27
CA ARG A 200 -3.55 8.89 20.53
C ARG A 200 -2.15 8.33 20.30
N PRO A 201 -1.72 8.18 19.03
CA PRO A 201 -0.42 7.60 18.69
C PRO A 201 0.78 8.37 19.22
N GLY A 202 0.61 9.66 19.54
CA GLY A 202 1.73 10.52 19.94
C GLY A 202 2.76 10.66 18.81
N ALA A 203 4.05 10.39 19.14
CA ALA A 203 5.14 10.40 18.18
C ALA A 203 5.38 9.05 17.47
N ASP A 204 4.54 8.05 17.72
CA ASP A 204 4.64 6.74 17.06
C ASP A 204 4.09 6.82 15.64
N GLU A 205 4.98 7.07 14.68
CA GLU A 205 4.62 7.23 13.26
C GLU A 205 4.05 5.94 12.64
N GLU A 206 4.51 4.77 13.09
CA GLU A 206 4.00 3.49 12.57
C GLU A 206 2.55 3.30 12.99
N LEU A 207 2.23 3.61 14.24
CA LEU A 207 0.85 3.58 14.73
C LEU A 207 -0.03 4.65 14.07
N GLN A 208 0.52 5.83 13.75
CA GLN A 208 -0.20 6.87 12.97
C GLN A 208 -0.54 6.35 11.57
N ASP A 209 0.42 5.73 10.88
CA ASP A 209 0.21 5.17 9.54
C ASP A 209 -0.87 4.07 9.57
N HIS A 210 -0.86 3.20 10.57
CA HIS A 210 -1.91 2.20 10.73
C HIS A 210 -3.26 2.78 11.14
N GLN A 211 -3.30 3.85 11.94
CA GLN A 211 -4.55 4.57 12.24
C GLN A 211 -5.18 5.12 10.95
N GLU A 212 -4.37 5.76 10.10
CA GLU A 212 -4.78 6.26 8.79
C GLU A 212 -5.36 5.13 7.92
N GLU A 213 -4.61 4.04 7.77
CA GLU A 213 -5.00 2.89 6.96
C GLU A 213 -6.32 2.24 7.42
N GLN A 214 -6.49 2.06 8.73
CA GLN A 214 -7.70 1.45 9.27
C GLN A 214 -8.92 2.38 9.13
N LEU A 215 -8.77 3.70 9.26
CA LEU A 215 -9.87 4.65 8.98
C LEU A 215 -10.28 4.60 7.50
N VAL A 216 -9.33 4.55 6.57
CA VAL A 216 -9.62 4.33 5.15
C VAL A 216 -10.38 3.02 4.96
N GLY A 217 -9.91 1.95 5.58
CA GLY A 217 -10.56 0.63 5.53
C GLY A 217 -12.01 0.66 6.00
N VAL A 218 -12.30 1.31 7.12
CA VAL A 218 -13.66 1.48 7.65
C VAL A 218 -14.52 2.30 6.68
N GLY A 219 -14.01 3.42 6.17
CA GLY A 219 -14.72 4.26 5.20
C GLY A 219 -15.06 3.48 3.92
N MET A 220 -14.12 2.71 3.39
CA MET A 220 -14.32 1.87 2.21
C MET A 220 -15.34 0.74 2.46
N ARG A 221 -15.40 0.20 3.67
CA ARG A 221 -16.41 -0.80 4.03
C ARG A 221 -17.81 -0.19 4.13
N TYR A 222 -17.95 1.00 4.69
CA TYR A 222 -19.23 1.71 4.64
C TYR A 222 -19.71 1.90 3.20
N VAL A 223 -18.82 2.30 2.29
CA VAL A 223 -19.15 2.42 0.85
C VAL A 223 -19.57 1.07 0.25
N ALA A 224 -18.86 -0.02 0.59
CA ALA A 224 -19.20 -1.36 0.11
C ALA A 224 -20.55 -1.86 0.66
N GLU A 225 -20.92 -1.48 1.88
CA GLU A 225 -22.21 -1.75 2.50
C GLU A 225 -23.33 -0.77 2.08
N LYS A 226 -23.06 0.09 1.09
CA LYS A 226 -23.97 1.14 0.57
C LYS A 226 -24.35 2.21 1.63
N LYS A 227 -23.61 2.31 2.71
CA LYS A 227 -23.69 3.38 3.72
C LYS A 227 -22.85 4.57 3.26
N TYR A 228 -23.30 5.19 2.17
CA TYR A 228 -22.48 6.16 1.45
C TYR A 228 -22.21 7.44 2.25
N ALA A 229 -23.19 7.91 3.02
CA ALA A 229 -23.03 9.11 3.84
C ALA A 229 -21.96 8.93 4.92
N GLU A 230 -21.99 7.79 5.62
CA GLU A 230 -21.00 7.42 6.62
C GLU A 230 -19.62 7.23 5.97
N GLY A 231 -19.58 6.53 4.84
CA GLY A 231 -18.33 6.30 4.09
C GLY A 231 -17.69 7.62 3.66
N GLU A 232 -18.43 8.53 3.04
CA GLU A 232 -17.92 9.83 2.65
C GLU A 232 -17.46 10.65 3.87
N ARG A 233 -18.21 10.65 4.96
CA ARG A 233 -17.86 11.39 6.18
C ARG A 233 -16.49 10.92 6.73
N VAL A 234 -16.31 9.61 6.89
CA VAL A 234 -15.06 9.04 7.39
C VAL A 234 -13.89 9.34 6.44
N LEU A 235 -14.09 9.14 5.13
CA LEU A 235 -13.03 9.36 4.14
C LEU A 235 -12.68 10.84 3.97
N ARG A 236 -13.63 11.77 4.17
CA ARG A 236 -13.34 13.21 4.23
C ARG A 236 -12.56 13.60 5.47
N ASP A 237 -12.84 12.98 6.63
CA ASP A 237 -12.02 13.18 7.83
C ASP A 237 -10.58 12.68 7.61
N VAL A 238 -10.41 11.52 6.97
CA VAL A 238 -9.09 11.03 6.56
C VAL A 238 -8.41 12.03 5.62
N GLN A 239 -9.09 12.50 4.57
CA GLN A 239 -8.52 13.45 3.62
C GLN A 239 -8.09 14.77 4.29
N LYS A 240 -8.84 15.22 5.30
CA LYS A 240 -8.50 16.41 6.08
C LYS A 240 -7.26 16.22 6.96
N ARG A 241 -7.14 15.06 7.61
CA ARG A 241 -6.02 14.73 8.50
C ARG A 241 -4.76 14.32 7.74
N PHE A 242 -4.95 13.61 6.62
CA PHE A 242 -3.92 12.99 5.82
C PHE A 242 -4.10 13.37 4.33
N PRO A 243 -3.80 14.62 3.94
CA PRO A 243 -4.12 15.14 2.60
C PRO A 243 -3.37 14.40 1.48
N GLU A 244 -2.31 13.67 1.79
CA GLU A 244 -1.59 12.84 0.84
C GLU A 244 -2.24 11.47 0.59
N ASN A 245 -3.26 11.08 1.37
CA ASN A 245 -3.93 9.81 1.21
C ASN A 245 -4.80 9.76 -0.04
N GLN A 246 -4.34 9.04 -1.05
CA GLN A 246 -5.05 8.91 -2.33
C GLN A 246 -6.27 7.98 -2.24
N MET A 247 -6.23 7.01 -1.33
CA MET A 247 -7.33 6.05 -1.17
C MET A 247 -8.58 6.70 -0.58
N ALA A 248 -8.42 7.73 0.25
CA ALA A 248 -9.56 8.51 0.75
C ALA A 248 -10.27 9.24 -0.41
N SER A 249 -9.53 9.93 -1.29
CA SER A 249 -10.08 10.59 -2.47
C SER A 249 -10.77 9.59 -3.41
N TYR A 250 -10.14 8.45 -3.66
CA TYR A 250 -10.71 7.38 -4.46
C TYR A 250 -12.00 6.82 -3.86
N GLY A 251 -12.03 6.59 -2.55
CA GLY A 251 -13.20 6.06 -1.84
C GLY A 251 -14.39 7.04 -1.85
N ILE A 252 -14.13 8.34 -1.68
CA ILE A 252 -15.15 9.39 -1.82
C ILE A 252 -15.73 9.37 -3.23
N ALA A 253 -14.86 9.38 -4.25
CA ALA A 253 -15.29 9.34 -5.64
C ALA A 253 -16.10 8.08 -5.96
N ARG A 254 -15.73 6.94 -5.40
CA ARG A 254 -16.50 5.70 -5.52
C ARG A 254 -17.88 5.82 -4.87
N ALA A 255 -17.97 6.39 -3.68
CA ALA A 255 -19.26 6.60 -3.01
C ALA A 255 -20.18 7.53 -3.82
N GLN A 256 -19.63 8.59 -4.40
CA GLN A 256 -20.35 9.52 -5.28
C GLN A 256 -20.84 8.83 -6.56
N GLN A 257 -19.97 8.05 -7.19
CA GLN A 257 -20.32 7.27 -8.39
C GLN A 257 -21.48 6.30 -8.15
N GLU A 258 -21.41 5.53 -7.06
CA GLU A 258 -22.44 4.55 -6.69
C GLU A 258 -23.81 5.22 -6.36
N GLN A 259 -23.81 6.52 -6.05
CA GLN A 259 -24.98 7.37 -5.84
C GLN A 259 -25.43 8.11 -7.11
N GLY A 260 -24.81 7.87 -8.26
CA GLY A 260 -25.13 8.56 -9.52
C GLY A 260 -24.56 9.98 -9.61
N ARG A 261 -23.78 10.44 -8.64
CA ARG A 261 -23.11 11.76 -8.65
C ARG A 261 -21.83 11.74 -9.50
N HIS A 262 -22.00 11.38 -10.79
CA HIS A 262 -20.86 11.08 -11.68
C HIS A 262 -19.94 12.27 -11.94
N ARG A 263 -20.46 13.52 -11.99
CA ARG A 263 -19.63 14.72 -12.18
C ARG A 263 -18.70 14.97 -10.99
N GLU A 264 -19.22 14.82 -9.78
CA GLU A 264 -18.43 14.96 -8.55
C GLU A 264 -17.38 13.84 -8.45
N ALA A 265 -17.77 12.60 -8.78
CA ALA A 265 -16.86 11.45 -8.78
C ALA A 265 -15.69 11.67 -9.74
N LEU A 266 -15.91 12.23 -10.93
CA LEU A 266 -14.84 12.52 -11.89
C LEU A 266 -13.78 13.47 -11.31
N LEU A 267 -14.18 14.53 -10.62
CA LEU A 267 -13.23 15.46 -10.00
C LEU A 267 -12.32 14.74 -8.98
N GLY A 268 -12.88 13.89 -8.15
CA GLY A 268 -12.11 13.10 -7.18
C GLY A 268 -11.19 12.06 -7.83
N LEU A 269 -11.64 11.41 -8.90
CA LEU A 269 -10.84 10.46 -9.67
C LEU A 269 -9.69 11.14 -10.40
N GLU A 270 -9.90 12.31 -10.98
CA GLU A 270 -8.86 13.13 -11.62
C GLU A 270 -7.77 13.52 -10.61
N GLN A 271 -8.17 14.01 -9.43
CA GLN A 271 -7.22 14.32 -8.35
C GLN A 271 -6.39 13.10 -7.93
N THR A 272 -7.01 11.92 -7.90
CA THR A 272 -6.31 10.67 -7.58
C THR A 272 -5.25 10.36 -8.65
N LEU A 273 -5.54 10.55 -9.93
CA LEU A 273 -4.61 10.29 -11.04
C LEU A 273 -3.43 11.25 -11.09
N LEU A 274 -3.59 12.49 -10.62
CA LEU A 274 -2.49 13.46 -10.56
C LEU A 274 -1.32 12.97 -9.70
N LYS A 275 -1.59 12.17 -8.68
CA LYS A 275 -0.58 11.64 -7.77
C LYS A 275 0.01 10.31 -8.26
N THR A 276 -0.84 9.38 -8.66
CA THR A 276 -0.39 8.06 -9.16
C THR A 276 -1.40 7.49 -10.14
N PRO A 277 -1.04 7.33 -11.42
CA PRO A 277 -1.89 6.66 -12.40
C PRO A 277 -2.16 5.21 -11.99
N ARG A 278 -3.44 4.84 -11.91
CA ARG A 278 -3.88 3.49 -11.54
C ARG A 278 -4.96 3.00 -12.50
N PRO A 279 -4.90 1.76 -12.97
CA PRO A 279 -5.85 1.26 -13.97
C PRO A 279 -7.30 1.25 -13.49
N HIS A 280 -7.55 0.91 -12.23
CA HIS A 280 -8.91 0.93 -11.68
C HIS A 280 -9.52 2.33 -11.55
N VAL A 281 -8.70 3.38 -11.44
CA VAL A 281 -9.17 4.79 -11.44
C VAL A 281 -9.63 5.16 -12.85
N HIS A 282 -8.85 4.85 -13.88
CA HIS A 282 -9.25 5.06 -15.28
C HIS A 282 -10.52 4.28 -15.64
N TYR A 283 -10.64 3.04 -15.16
CA TYR A 283 -11.86 2.23 -15.36
C TYR A 283 -13.09 2.94 -14.76
N ARG A 284 -13.02 3.43 -13.52
CA ARG A 284 -14.13 4.15 -12.90
C ARG A 284 -14.43 5.49 -13.57
N MET A 285 -13.42 6.17 -14.09
CA MET A 285 -13.64 7.36 -14.93
C MET A 285 -14.44 6.99 -16.19
N GLY A 286 -14.08 5.90 -16.84
CA GLY A 286 -14.84 5.36 -17.98
C GLY A 286 -16.33 5.17 -17.66
N GLN A 287 -16.62 4.51 -16.52
CA GLN A 287 -17.99 4.30 -16.06
C GLN A 287 -18.74 5.63 -15.80
N SER A 288 -18.10 6.60 -15.14
CA SER A 288 -18.75 7.90 -14.87
C SER A 288 -18.98 8.71 -16.13
N LEU A 289 -18.03 8.73 -17.06
CA LEU A 289 -18.15 9.42 -18.35
C LEU A 289 -19.25 8.78 -19.22
N GLN A 290 -19.33 7.46 -19.22
CA GLN A 290 -20.39 6.72 -19.92
C GLN A 290 -21.77 7.06 -19.37
N ALA A 291 -21.94 7.10 -18.05
CA ALA A 291 -23.19 7.47 -17.40
C ALA A 291 -23.62 8.92 -17.70
N LEU A 292 -22.66 9.80 -17.96
CA LEU A 292 -22.89 11.19 -18.39
C LEU A 292 -23.12 11.34 -19.91
N GLY A 293 -23.10 10.26 -20.68
CA GLY A 293 -23.27 10.26 -22.13
C GLY A 293 -22.02 10.71 -22.91
N GLU A 294 -20.88 10.92 -22.25
CA GLU A 294 -19.62 11.36 -22.85
C GLU A 294 -18.86 10.19 -23.51
N LYS A 295 -19.49 9.55 -24.52
CA LYS A 295 -19.03 8.27 -25.11
C LYS A 295 -17.57 8.27 -25.52
N ALA A 296 -17.10 9.26 -26.25
CA ALA A 296 -15.71 9.31 -26.74
C ALA A 296 -14.69 9.37 -25.59
N LYS A 297 -15.00 10.14 -24.54
CA LYS A 297 -14.13 10.22 -23.35
C LYS A 297 -14.18 8.94 -22.51
N ALA A 298 -15.37 8.30 -22.44
CA ALA A 298 -15.52 7.02 -21.75
C ALA A 298 -14.64 5.94 -22.39
N VAL A 299 -14.69 5.83 -23.73
CA VAL A 299 -13.82 4.92 -24.48
C VAL A 299 -12.35 5.19 -24.18
N ALA A 300 -11.91 6.46 -24.27
CA ALA A 300 -10.52 6.81 -24.00
C ALA A 300 -10.09 6.44 -22.55
N ALA A 301 -10.99 6.59 -21.57
CA ALA A 301 -10.70 6.24 -20.19
C ALA A 301 -10.60 4.71 -20.00
N TYR A 302 -11.49 3.92 -20.57
CA TYR A 302 -11.40 2.46 -20.56
C TYR A 302 -10.14 1.95 -21.26
N GLU A 303 -9.79 2.51 -22.43
CA GLU A 303 -8.56 2.14 -23.13
C GLU A 303 -7.30 2.45 -22.30
N LYS A 304 -7.27 3.59 -21.60
CA LYS A 304 -6.20 3.89 -20.64
C LYS A 304 -6.12 2.85 -19.53
N ALA A 305 -7.27 2.39 -18.99
CA ALA A 305 -7.29 1.32 -18.00
C ALA A 305 -6.73 0.00 -18.56
N LEU A 306 -7.10 -0.35 -19.79
CA LEU A 306 -6.67 -1.57 -20.48
C LEU A 306 -5.19 -1.54 -20.90
N ALA A 307 -4.61 -0.36 -21.11
CA ALA A 307 -3.20 -0.19 -21.45
C ALA A 307 -2.25 -0.66 -20.33
N PHE A 308 -2.72 -0.69 -19.09
CA PHE A 308 -1.96 -1.28 -17.99
C PHE A 308 -1.97 -2.80 -18.11
N LYS A 309 -0.77 -3.41 -18.19
CA LYS A 309 -0.63 -4.87 -18.29
C LYS A 309 -1.11 -5.59 -17.03
N THR A 310 -0.99 -4.95 -15.87
CA THR A 310 -1.29 -5.50 -14.54
C THR A 310 -2.08 -4.49 -13.68
N GLY A 311 -2.58 -4.92 -12.52
CA GLY A 311 -3.25 -4.05 -11.55
C GLY A 311 -4.71 -3.73 -11.84
N LEU A 312 -5.29 -4.29 -12.92
CA LEU A 312 -6.73 -4.23 -13.20
C LEU A 312 -7.34 -5.63 -12.99
N ALA A 313 -8.27 -5.74 -12.06
CA ALA A 313 -8.92 -7.02 -11.76
C ALA A 313 -9.57 -7.61 -13.03
N LYS A 314 -9.50 -8.94 -13.20
CA LYS A 314 -10.00 -9.64 -14.39
C LYS A 314 -11.42 -9.22 -14.79
N LYS A 315 -12.34 -9.12 -13.80
CA LYS A 315 -13.73 -8.69 -14.04
C LYS A 315 -13.80 -7.26 -14.58
N MET A 316 -13.00 -6.33 -14.05
CA MET A 316 -12.95 -4.94 -14.54
C MET A 316 -12.35 -4.86 -15.93
N ARG A 317 -11.35 -5.69 -16.23
CA ARG A 317 -10.72 -5.77 -17.55
C ARG A 317 -11.73 -6.25 -18.60
N SER A 318 -12.41 -7.38 -18.34
CA SER A 318 -13.42 -7.91 -19.23
C SER A 318 -14.56 -6.91 -19.47
N ASP A 319 -15.06 -6.28 -18.40
CA ASP A 319 -16.10 -5.24 -18.53
C ASP A 319 -15.61 -4.04 -19.35
N ALA A 320 -14.39 -3.55 -19.12
CA ALA A 320 -13.83 -2.44 -19.89
C ALA A 320 -13.70 -2.77 -21.39
N GLU A 321 -13.30 -4.00 -21.74
CA GLU A 321 -13.23 -4.48 -23.12
C GLU A 321 -14.62 -4.50 -23.77
N ASP A 322 -15.63 -5.01 -23.07
CA ASP A 322 -17.02 -5.06 -23.53
C ASP A 322 -17.59 -3.65 -23.73
N GLN A 323 -17.34 -2.73 -22.77
CA GLN A 323 -17.80 -1.35 -22.87
C GLN A 323 -17.14 -0.59 -24.05
N VAL A 324 -15.85 -0.77 -24.26
CA VAL A 324 -15.15 -0.17 -25.43
C VAL A 324 -15.77 -0.66 -26.73
N LYS A 325 -16.05 -1.97 -26.84
CA LYS A 325 -16.70 -2.55 -28.02
C LYS A 325 -18.11 -1.97 -28.23
N ALA A 326 -18.93 -1.92 -27.18
CA ALA A 326 -20.30 -1.43 -27.24
C ALA A 326 -20.38 0.08 -27.56
N LEU A 327 -19.42 0.89 -27.12
CA LEU A 327 -19.42 2.33 -27.33
C LEU A 327 -18.85 2.75 -28.69
N LYS A 328 -18.04 1.90 -29.34
CA LYS A 328 -17.48 2.12 -30.68
C LYS A 328 -18.35 1.57 -31.82
N GLY A 329 -19.17 0.56 -31.54
CA GLY A 329 -20.13 -0.01 -32.51
C GLY A 329 -21.41 0.76 -32.55
#